data_05b4ad2b179b7440f3cc061f19485327
#
_entry.id   05b4ad2b179b7440f3cc061f19485327
#
_cell.length_a   1.000
_cell.length_b   1.000
_cell.length_c   1.000
_cell.angle_alpha   90.00
_cell.angle_beta   90.00
_cell.angle_gamma   90.00
#
_symmetry.space_group_name_H-M   'P 1'
#
loop_
_entity.id
_entity.type
_entity.pdbx_description
1 polymer ?
#
loop_
_entity_poly.entity_id
_entity_poly.type
_entity_poly.pdbx_seq_one_letter_code
_entity_poly.pdbx_strand_id
1 'polypeptide(L)'
;MAKSKKIKKHRKFWLVVKILILVILLTVLGGGLFLYLKYGDEVIGMQQEAKELVAQSTEDTFRSSETTIAYTKKGKQLAVLKGDKDAYYLTIDKIPKYVQDAFLVTEDKKFYQHDGIDMKGIFRAAVALIKNNGEKKQGASTITQQLARGVFLNTDKTYERKIKEIFIARELEKKYSKTKILEFYLNSVYFA
;
A
#
# COMPACT_ATOMS: atom_id res chain seq x y z
N MET A 1 -11.31 22.95 58.14
CA MET A 1 -12.44 22.75 57.21
C MET A 1 -12.08 22.90 55.70
N ALA A 2 -11.22 23.81 55.26
CA ALA A 2 -10.87 24.05 53.85
C ALA A 2 -10.12 22.86 53.16
N LYS A 3 -9.24 22.13 53.85
CA LYS A 3 -8.44 20.99 53.30
C LYS A 3 -9.36 19.82 52.92
N SER A 4 -10.42 19.52 53.65
CA SER A 4 -11.38 18.45 53.39
C SER A 4 -12.24 18.74 52.13
N LYS A 5 -12.66 20.01 51.91
CA LYS A 5 -13.42 20.41 50.71
C LYS A 5 -12.54 20.28 49.43
N LYS A 6 -11.25 20.60 49.47
CA LYS A 6 -10.33 20.50 48.34
C LYS A 6 -10.13 19.07 47.90
N ILE A 7 -9.98 18.13 48.85
CA ILE A 7 -9.79 16.69 48.61
C ILE A 7 -11.09 16.09 47.96
N LYS A 8 -12.27 16.46 48.46
CA LYS A 8 -13.55 16.00 47.87
C LYS A 8 -13.77 16.51 46.42
N LYS A 9 -13.33 17.78 46.15
CA LYS A 9 -13.41 18.35 44.78
C LYS A 9 -12.48 17.64 43.82
N HIS A 10 -11.30 17.29 44.26
CA HIS A 10 -10.32 16.54 43.45
C HIS A 10 -10.80 15.09 43.11
N ARG A 11 -11.38 14.38 44.10
CA ARG A 11 -11.97 13.06 43.88
C ARG A 11 -13.16 13.11 42.88
N LYS A 12 -14.05 14.12 42.98
CA LYS A 12 -15.12 14.29 42.01
C LYS A 12 -14.62 14.57 40.61
N PHE A 13 -13.59 15.40 40.46
CA PHE A 13 -12.97 15.68 39.17
C PHE A 13 -12.43 14.40 38.52
N TRP A 14 -11.62 13.61 39.26
CA TRP A 14 -11.10 12.34 38.75
C TRP A 14 -12.19 11.30 38.46
N LEU A 15 -13.27 11.30 39.18
CA LEU A 15 -14.42 10.44 38.86
C LEU A 15 -15.03 10.83 37.53
N VAL A 16 -15.26 12.12 37.28
CA VAL A 16 -15.79 12.62 36.00
C VAL A 16 -14.84 12.26 34.86
N VAL A 17 -13.53 12.44 35.01
CA VAL A 17 -12.53 12.06 34.01
C VAL A 17 -12.60 10.56 33.70
N LYS A 18 -12.70 9.71 34.73
CA LYS A 18 -12.83 8.24 34.52
C LYS A 18 -14.11 7.87 33.79
N ILE A 19 -15.23 8.53 34.12
CA ILE A 19 -16.51 8.30 33.40
C ILE A 19 -16.40 8.72 31.94
N LEU A 20 -15.80 9.89 31.65
CA LEU A 20 -15.58 10.36 30.29
C LEU A 20 -14.70 9.38 29.48
N ILE A 21 -13.60 8.90 30.08
CA ILE A 21 -12.75 7.90 29.43
C ILE A 21 -13.53 6.61 29.16
N LEU A 22 -14.32 6.14 30.12
CA LEU A 22 -15.17 4.94 29.95
C LEU A 22 -16.20 5.13 28.82
N VAL A 23 -16.86 6.28 28.77
CA VAL A 23 -17.84 6.60 27.69
C VAL A 23 -17.13 6.61 26.33
N ILE A 24 -15.96 7.26 26.21
CA ILE A 24 -15.18 7.26 24.97
C ILE A 24 -14.80 5.84 24.59
N LEU A 25 -14.37 5.01 25.54
CA LEU A 25 -13.97 3.62 25.29
C LEU A 25 -15.16 2.78 24.83
N LEU A 26 -16.33 2.94 25.44
CA LEU A 26 -17.56 2.27 25.03
C LEU A 26 -18.05 2.72 23.65
N THR A 27 -17.94 4.01 23.32
CA THR A 27 -18.32 4.51 21.98
C THR A 27 -17.36 4.00 20.91
N VAL A 28 -16.06 3.94 21.19
CA VAL A 28 -15.06 3.35 20.26
C VAL A 28 -15.30 1.86 20.06
N LEU A 29 -15.54 1.10 21.14
CA LEU A 29 -15.84 -0.34 21.05
C LEU A 29 -17.15 -0.62 20.32
N GLY A 30 -18.22 0.11 20.66
CA GLY A 30 -19.52 -0.02 20.00
C GLY A 30 -19.47 0.37 18.52
N GLY A 31 -18.78 1.45 18.18
CA GLY A 31 -18.53 1.85 16.80
C GLY A 31 -17.70 0.83 16.03
N GLY A 32 -16.64 0.30 16.65
CA GLY A 32 -15.81 -0.77 16.06
C GLY A 32 -16.61 -2.06 15.80
N LEU A 33 -17.43 -2.47 16.78
CA LEU A 33 -18.31 -3.64 16.61
C LEU A 33 -19.35 -3.43 15.50
N PHE A 34 -19.96 -2.25 15.45
CA PHE A 34 -20.91 -1.90 14.37
C PHE A 34 -20.25 -1.97 12.98
N LEU A 35 -19.06 -1.39 12.82
CA LEU A 35 -18.33 -1.45 11.56
C LEU A 35 -17.93 -2.88 11.21
N TYR A 36 -17.49 -3.67 12.18
CA TYR A 36 -17.15 -5.08 11.97
C TYR A 36 -18.36 -5.90 11.51
N LEU A 37 -19.52 -5.74 12.17
CA LEU A 37 -20.76 -6.44 11.79
C LEU A 37 -21.29 -6.01 10.42
N LYS A 38 -21.05 -4.75 10.02
CA LYS A 38 -21.55 -4.21 8.76
C LYS A 38 -20.63 -4.52 7.57
N TYR A 39 -19.32 -4.47 7.75
CA TYR A 39 -18.35 -4.54 6.65
C TYR A 39 -17.33 -5.67 6.82
N GLY A 40 -17.37 -6.42 7.92
CA GLY A 40 -16.36 -7.44 8.23
C GLY A 40 -16.25 -8.52 7.16
N ASP A 41 -17.38 -9.06 6.70
CA ASP A 41 -17.40 -10.11 5.68
C ASP A 41 -16.85 -9.61 4.34
N GLU A 42 -17.16 -8.38 3.95
CA GLU A 42 -16.65 -7.74 2.74
C GLU A 42 -15.13 -7.56 2.80
N VAL A 43 -14.61 -7.07 3.92
CA VAL A 43 -13.17 -6.88 4.13
C VAL A 43 -12.42 -8.21 4.17
N ILE A 44 -13.00 -9.24 4.80
CA ILE A 44 -12.45 -10.61 4.82
C ILE A 44 -12.44 -11.19 3.40
N GLY A 45 -13.52 -10.99 2.63
CA GLY A 45 -13.58 -11.40 1.23
C GLY A 45 -12.48 -10.75 0.38
N MET A 46 -12.28 -9.44 0.51
CA MET A 46 -11.19 -8.72 -0.18
C MET A 46 -9.81 -9.24 0.20
N GLN A 47 -9.60 -9.59 1.46
CA GLN A 47 -8.34 -10.17 1.92
C GLN A 47 -8.09 -11.56 1.31
N GLN A 48 -9.11 -12.39 1.24
CA GLN A 48 -9.02 -13.73 0.65
C GLN A 48 -8.75 -13.62 -0.86
N GLU A 49 -9.48 -12.76 -1.57
CA GLU A 49 -9.24 -12.47 -2.99
C GLU A 49 -7.80 -12.02 -3.25
N ALA A 50 -7.28 -11.09 -2.45
CA ALA A 50 -5.90 -10.63 -2.57
C ALA A 50 -4.88 -11.76 -2.39
N LYS A 51 -5.13 -12.64 -1.42
CA LYS A 51 -4.28 -13.81 -1.17
C LYS A 51 -4.29 -14.78 -2.35
N GLU A 52 -5.45 -15.05 -2.93
CA GLU A 52 -5.58 -15.95 -4.08
C GLU A 52 -4.93 -15.36 -5.34
N LEU A 53 -5.17 -14.08 -5.64
CA LEU A 53 -4.54 -13.37 -6.77
C LEU A 53 -3.01 -13.45 -6.69
N VAL A 54 -2.44 -13.14 -5.53
CA VAL A 54 -0.98 -13.18 -5.37
C VAL A 54 -0.46 -14.62 -5.34
N ALA A 55 -1.19 -15.57 -4.75
CA ALA A 55 -0.79 -16.98 -4.76
C ALA A 55 -0.65 -17.53 -6.19
N GLN A 56 -1.57 -17.16 -7.08
CA GLN A 56 -1.57 -17.57 -8.49
C GLN A 56 -0.57 -16.79 -9.35
N SER A 57 -0.07 -15.62 -8.91
CA SER A 57 0.87 -14.81 -9.69
C SER A 57 2.22 -15.55 -9.85
N THR A 58 2.82 -15.39 -11.01
CA THR A 58 4.18 -15.84 -11.34
C THR A 58 5.02 -14.63 -11.76
N GLU A 59 6.28 -14.81 -12.06
CA GLU A 59 7.10 -13.72 -12.64
C GLU A 59 6.53 -13.22 -13.96
N ASP A 60 5.91 -14.10 -14.75
CA ASP A 60 5.28 -13.72 -16.03
C ASP A 60 4.08 -12.79 -15.86
N THR A 61 3.41 -12.83 -14.69
CA THR A 61 2.35 -11.87 -14.35
C THR A 61 2.83 -10.41 -14.43
N PHE A 62 4.12 -10.17 -14.13
CA PHE A 62 4.74 -8.85 -14.16
C PHE A 62 5.42 -8.51 -15.48
N ARG A 63 5.34 -9.40 -16.47
CA ARG A 63 5.91 -9.24 -17.83
C ARG A 63 4.86 -9.03 -18.91
N SER A 64 3.59 -8.86 -18.54
CA SER A 64 2.46 -8.82 -19.48
C SER A 64 2.52 -7.69 -20.53
N SER A 65 3.42 -6.72 -20.37
CA SER A 65 3.59 -5.58 -21.29
C SER A 65 4.83 -5.72 -22.20
N GLU A 66 5.49 -6.88 -22.22
CA GLU A 66 6.69 -7.05 -23.02
C GLU A 66 6.40 -7.09 -24.52
N THR A 67 7.31 -6.52 -25.30
CA THR A 67 7.34 -6.61 -26.75
C THR A 67 7.66 -8.06 -27.19
N THR A 68 6.80 -8.65 -27.99
CA THR A 68 7.01 -10.01 -28.51
C THR A 68 8.07 -10.02 -29.60
N ILE A 69 9.11 -10.82 -29.43
CA ILE A 69 10.16 -11.01 -30.44
C ILE A 69 10.10 -12.43 -30.98
N ALA A 70 9.94 -12.55 -32.29
CA ALA A 70 9.98 -13.84 -32.97
C ALA A 70 11.40 -14.18 -33.40
N TYR A 71 11.83 -15.43 -33.14
CA TYR A 71 13.14 -15.94 -33.52
C TYR A 71 13.02 -17.16 -34.44
N THR A 72 14.01 -17.36 -35.33
CA THR A 72 14.16 -18.62 -36.07
C THR A 72 14.58 -19.74 -35.13
N LYS A 73 14.46 -21.02 -35.57
CA LYS A 73 15.04 -22.17 -34.84
C LYS A 73 16.56 -22.05 -34.58
N LYS A 74 17.26 -21.21 -35.32
CA LYS A 74 18.72 -20.95 -35.17
C LYS A 74 19.03 -19.74 -34.31
N GLY A 75 17.98 -19.14 -33.61
CA GLY A 75 18.17 -18.00 -32.71
C GLY A 75 18.30 -16.64 -33.43
N LYS A 76 18.12 -16.56 -34.74
CA LYS A 76 18.15 -15.28 -35.46
C LYS A 76 16.79 -14.61 -35.29
N GLN A 77 16.77 -13.32 -34.86
CA GLN A 77 15.56 -12.52 -34.79
C GLN A 77 14.88 -12.40 -36.16
N LEU A 78 13.62 -12.76 -36.23
CA LEU A 78 12.78 -12.71 -37.43
C LEU A 78 11.96 -11.42 -37.49
N ALA A 79 11.29 -11.10 -36.39
CA ALA A 79 10.42 -9.95 -36.30
C ALA A 79 10.30 -9.48 -34.86
N VAL A 80 9.99 -8.19 -34.69
CA VAL A 80 9.53 -7.57 -33.45
C VAL A 80 8.06 -7.26 -33.66
N LEU A 81 7.20 -7.95 -32.93
CA LEU A 81 5.76 -7.69 -32.97
C LEU A 81 5.46 -6.58 -31.95
N LYS A 82 5.41 -5.36 -32.44
CA LYS A 82 5.16 -4.18 -31.62
C LYS A 82 3.70 -4.13 -31.23
N GLY A 83 3.44 -4.02 -29.92
CA GLY A 83 2.15 -3.56 -29.39
C GLY A 83 2.08 -2.04 -29.36
N ASP A 84 1.17 -1.51 -28.58
CA ASP A 84 1.04 -0.06 -28.35
C ASP A 84 2.26 0.54 -27.64
N LYS A 85 3.11 -0.30 -27.03
CA LYS A 85 4.29 0.08 -26.27
C LYS A 85 5.46 -0.85 -26.59
N ASP A 86 6.64 -0.28 -26.80
CA ASP A 86 7.90 -1.05 -26.84
C ASP A 86 8.44 -1.18 -25.43
N ALA A 87 8.32 -2.36 -24.84
CA ALA A 87 8.80 -2.64 -23.49
C ALA A 87 9.65 -3.91 -23.45
N TYR A 88 10.79 -3.84 -22.80
CA TYR A 88 11.72 -4.96 -22.59
C TYR A 88 11.95 -5.12 -21.10
N TYR A 89 11.73 -6.32 -20.58
CA TYR A 89 11.97 -6.60 -19.18
C TYR A 89 13.46 -6.64 -18.88
N LEU A 90 13.88 -5.90 -17.86
CA LEU A 90 15.25 -5.88 -17.37
C LEU A 90 15.32 -6.48 -15.97
N THR A 91 16.22 -7.44 -15.77
CA THR A 91 16.54 -7.91 -14.42
C THR A 91 17.21 -6.79 -13.62
N ILE A 92 17.07 -6.82 -12.29
CA ILE A 92 17.51 -5.70 -11.42
C ILE A 92 19.00 -5.37 -11.56
N ASP A 93 19.83 -6.36 -11.84
CA ASP A 93 21.25 -6.21 -12.08
C ASP A 93 21.59 -5.42 -13.36
N LYS A 94 20.66 -5.40 -14.33
CA LYS A 94 20.78 -4.63 -15.58
C LYS A 94 20.23 -3.21 -15.46
N ILE A 95 19.50 -2.93 -14.40
CA ILE A 95 18.99 -1.57 -14.13
C ILE A 95 20.03 -0.79 -13.34
N PRO A 96 20.57 0.32 -13.87
CA PRO A 96 21.59 1.10 -13.19
C PRO A 96 21.18 1.50 -11.77
N LYS A 97 22.12 1.40 -10.81
CA LYS A 97 21.84 1.67 -9.39
C LYS A 97 21.25 3.08 -9.14
N TYR A 98 21.74 4.08 -9.87
CA TYR A 98 21.24 5.45 -9.73
C TYR A 98 19.75 5.59 -10.15
N VAL A 99 19.27 4.75 -11.10
CA VAL A 99 17.85 4.71 -11.48
C VAL A 99 17.04 4.11 -10.34
N GLN A 100 17.49 2.97 -9.79
CA GLN A 100 16.82 2.35 -8.63
C GLN A 100 16.73 3.34 -7.46
N ASP A 101 17.82 4.04 -7.14
CA ASP A 101 17.88 4.98 -6.03
C ASP A 101 17.02 6.22 -6.28
N ALA A 102 16.91 6.70 -7.53
CA ALA A 102 16.04 7.81 -7.88
C ALA A 102 14.57 7.48 -7.58
N PHE A 103 14.09 6.29 -7.97
CA PHE A 103 12.73 5.84 -7.64
C PHE A 103 12.51 5.67 -6.15
N LEU A 104 13.45 5.02 -5.45
CA LEU A 104 13.38 4.84 -4.01
C LEU A 104 13.28 6.17 -3.27
N VAL A 105 14.10 7.16 -3.64
CA VAL A 105 14.10 8.47 -2.98
C VAL A 105 12.87 9.29 -3.31
N THR A 106 12.30 9.14 -4.49
CA THR A 106 11.15 9.92 -4.94
C THR A 106 9.85 9.33 -4.44
N GLU A 107 9.67 8.01 -4.61
CA GLU A 107 8.39 7.33 -4.37
C GLU A 107 8.30 6.74 -2.97
N ASP A 108 9.38 6.12 -2.46
CA ASP A 108 9.32 5.37 -1.22
C ASP A 108 10.69 5.28 -0.50
N LYS A 109 11.07 6.35 0.19
CA LYS A 109 12.35 6.44 0.94
C LYS A 109 12.55 5.33 1.97
N LYS A 110 11.47 4.69 2.40
CA LYS A 110 11.49 3.66 3.43
C LYS A 110 11.13 2.28 2.90
N PHE A 111 11.22 2.07 1.60
CA PHE A 111 10.86 0.83 0.92
C PHE A 111 11.38 -0.42 1.63
N TYR A 112 12.65 -0.43 2.04
CA TYR A 112 13.27 -1.56 2.74
C TYR A 112 12.94 -1.67 4.24
N GLN A 113 12.11 -0.76 4.79
CA GLN A 113 11.83 -0.68 6.23
C GLN A 113 10.38 -1.05 6.61
N HIS A 114 9.53 -1.35 5.64
CA HIS A 114 8.13 -1.70 5.85
C HIS A 114 7.72 -2.91 5.01
N ASP A 115 6.62 -3.56 5.38
CA ASP A 115 6.06 -4.74 4.72
C ASP A 115 4.86 -4.34 3.84
N GLY A 116 5.12 -3.60 2.76
CA GLY A 116 4.14 -3.16 1.77
C GLY A 116 3.38 -1.88 2.12
N ILE A 117 3.37 -1.45 3.40
CA ILE A 117 2.63 -0.27 3.87
C ILE A 117 3.51 0.55 4.81
N ASP A 118 3.74 1.83 4.52
CA ASP A 118 4.36 2.77 5.48
C ASP A 118 3.29 3.42 6.37
N MET A 119 2.93 2.75 7.48
CA MET A 119 1.97 3.29 8.45
C MET A 119 2.41 4.63 9.04
N LYS A 120 3.72 4.82 9.25
CA LYS A 120 4.28 6.11 9.74
C LYS A 120 4.14 7.19 8.67
N GLY A 121 4.33 6.84 7.40
CA GLY A 121 4.12 7.71 6.26
C GLY A 121 2.66 8.13 6.10
N ILE A 122 1.73 7.19 6.24
CA ILE A 122 0.28 7.47 6.22
C ILE A 122 -0.10 8.46 7.33
N PHE A 123 0.35 8.19 8.57
CA PHE A 123 0.08 9.09 9.69
C PHE A 123 0.66 10.49 9.47
N ARG A 124 1.91 10.58 9.00
CA ARG A 124 2.56 11.86 8.67
C ARG A 124 1.79 12.61 7.58
N ALA A 125 1.35 11.92 6.51
CA ALA A 125 0.56 12.51 5.44
C ALA A 125 -0.79 13.01 5.93
N ALA A 126 -1.47 12.27 6.82
CA ALA A 126 -2.73 12.69 7.44
C ALA A 126 -2.56 13.95 8.30
N VAL A 127 -1.51 14.02 9.13
CA VAL A 127 -1.18 15.22 9.91
C VAL A 127 -0.86 16.41 8.99
N ALA A 128 -0.10 16.19 7.92
CA ALA A 128 0.23 17.24 6.96
C ALA A 128 -1.03 17.76 6.23
N LEU A 129 -1.97 16.87 5.87
CA LEU A 129 -3.24 17.24 5.25
C LEU A 129 -4.06 18.17 6.15
N ILE A 130 -4.15 17.85 7.46
CA ILE A 130 -4.85 18.70 8.44
C ILE A 130 -4.16 20.06 8.58
N LYS A 131 -2.82 20.07 8.68
CA LYS A 131 -2.04 21.30 8.83
C LYS A 131 -2.08 22.22 7.60
N ASN A 132 -2.25 21.65 6.40
CA ASN A 132 -2.29 22.38 5.14
C ASN A 132 -3.73 22.62 4.63
N ASN A 133 -4.71 22.69 5.52
CA ASN A 133 -6.12 22.97 5.18
C ASN A 133 -6.69 22.05 4.07
N GLY A 134 -6.28 20.79 4.05
CA GLY A 134 -6.75 19.82 3.06
C GLY A 134 -5.92 19.74 1.76
N GLU A 135 -4.88 20.55 1.60
CA GLU A 135 -4.00 20.45 0.43
C GLU A 135 -3.07 19.23 0.53
N LYS A 136 -3.18 18.34 -0.45
CA LYS A 136 -2.37 17.12 -0.55
C LYS A 136 -1.00 17.42 -1.15
N LYS A 137 0.03 17.60 -0.31
CA LYS A 137 1.41 17.89 -0.74
C LYS A 137 2.30 16.66 -0.92
N GLN A 138 1.95 15.51 -0.35
CA GLN A 138 2.73 14.28 -0.44
C GLN A 138 1.85 13.06 -0.66
N GLY A 139 2.30 12.12 -1.51
CA GLY A 139 1.75 10.78 -1.62
C GLY A 139 2.16 9.92 -0.42
N ALA A 140 1.29 9.02 0.00
CA ALA A 140 1.56 8.06 1.09
C ALA A 140 1.53 6.61 0.59
N SER A 141 1.40 6.38 -0.72
CA SER A 141 1.42 5.04 -1.31
C SER A 141 2.85 4.57 -1.50
N THR A 142 3.13 3.34 -1.11
CA THR A 142 4.44 2.71 -1.28
C THR A 142 4.65 2.19 -2.71
N ILE A 143 5.89 1.85 -3.06
CA ILE A 143 6.23 1.18 -4.33
C ILE A 143 5.42 -0.12 -4.49
N THR A 144 5.33 -0.93 -3.43
CA THR A 144 4.57 -2.19 -3.46
C THR A 144 3.07 -1.97 -3.68
N GLN A 145 2.49 -0.92 -3.10
CA GLN A 145 1.10 -0.54 -3.35
C GLN A 145 0.86 -0.06 -4.79
N GLN A 146 1.81 0.68 -5.36
CA GLN A 146 1.73 1.13 -6.74
C GLN A 146 1.82 -0.06 -7.71
N LEU A 147 2.72 -1.01 -7.45
CA LEU A 147 2.83 -2.27 -8.20
C LEU A 147 1.52 -3.08 -8.12
N ALA A 148 0.99 -3.27 -6.90
CA ALA A 148 -0.28 -3.97 -6.68
C ALA A 148 -1.42 -3.35 -7.50
N ARG A 149 -1.51 -2.03 -7.51
CA ARG A 149 -2.51 -1.30 -8.29
C ARG A 149 -2.34 -1.48 -9.79
N GLY A 150 -1.11 -1.38 -10.29
CA GLY A 150 -0.83 -1.42 -11.73
C GLY A 150 -1.02 -2.79 -12.36
N VAL A 151 -0.79 -3.87 -11.58
CA VAL A 151 -0.82 -5.25 -12.11
C VAL A 151 -2.16 -5.95 -11.83
N PHE A 152 -2.75 -5.75 -10.66
CA PHE A 152 -3.89 -6.55 -10.20
C PHE A 152 -5.21 -5.79 -10.13
N LEU A 153 -5.20 -4.47 -10.25
CA LEU A 153 -6.40 -3.65 -10.02
C LEU A 153 -6.67 -2.72 -11.21
N ASN A 154 -7.91 -2.24 -11.28
CA ASN A 154 -8.32 -1.22 -12.24
C ASN A 154 -7.94 0.20 -11.80
N THR A 155 -8.23 1.19 -12.64
CA THR A 155 -7.91 2.61 -12.40
C THR A 155 -8.96 3.34 -11.55
N ASP A 156 -10.05 2.69 -11.13
CA ASP A 156 -11.14 3.30 -10.37
C ASP A 156 -10.65 3.87 -9.04
N LYS A 157 -11.12 5.06 -8.70
CA LYS A 157 -10.72 5.73 -7.45
C LYS A 157 -11.73 5.46 -6.33
N THR A 158 -11.82 4.19 -5.89
CA THR A 158 -12.74 3.77 -4.82
C THR A 158 -11.98 3.42 -3.54
N TYR A 159 -12.68 3.48 -2.39
CA TYR A 159 -12.12 3.01 -1.12
C TYR A 159 -11.88 1.50 -1.13
N GLU A 160 -12.78 0.74 -1.73
CA GLU A 160 -12.67 -0.70 -1.90
C GLU A 160 -11.37 -1.07 -2.62
N ARG A 161 -11.11 -0.45 -3.78
CA ARG A 161 -9.86 -0.65 -4.52
C ARG A 161 -8.64 -0.33 -3.64
N LYS A 162 -8.70 0.73 -2.80
CA LYS A 162 -7.58 1.09 -1.93
C LYS A 162 -7.36 0.05 -0.82
N ILE A 163 -8.41 -0.56 -0.31
CA ILE A 163 -8.31 -1.66 0.67
C ILE A 163 -7.71 -2.91 0.00
N LYS A 164 -8.18 -3.28 -1.19
CA LYS A 164 -7.59 -4.39 -1.98
C LYS A 164 -6.11 -4.15 -2.29
N GLU A 165 -5.74 -2.93 -2.69
CA GLU A 165 -4.33 -2.53 -2.92
C GLU A 165 -3.45 -2.78 -1.70
N ILE A 166 -3.94 -2.47 -0.50
CA ILE A 166 -3.25 -2.69 0.76
C ILE A 166 -3.04 -4.20 1.02
N PHE A 167 -4.08 -5.02 0.83
CA PHE A 167 -3.98 -6.46 1.04
C PHE A 167 -3.05 -7.12 0.02
N ILE A 168 -3.19 -6.79 -1.26
CA ILE A 168 -2.32 -7.30 -2.32
C ILE A 168 -0.86 -6.92 -2.05
N ALA A 169 -0.58 -5.66 -1.67
CA ALA A 169 0.77 -5.23 -1.35
C ALA A 169 1.39 -6.05 -0.21
N ARG A 170 0.63 -6.36 0.83
CA ARG A 170 1.10 -7.21 1.93
C ARG A 170 1.35 -8.65 1.50
N GLU A 171 0.52 -9.21 0.65
CA GLU A 171 0.72 -10.58 0.14
C GLU A 171 1.92 -10.66 -0.82
N LEU A 172 2.14 -9.62 -1.64
CA LEU A 172 3.34 -9.51 -2.48
C LEU A 172 4.64 -9.52 -1.65
N GLU A 173 4.69 -8.78 -0.54
CA GLU A 173 5.84 -8.74 0.37
C GLU A 173 6.09 -10.08 1.09
N LYS A 174 5.07 -10.90 1.27
CA LYS A 174 5.23 -12.26 1.80
C LYS A 174 5.79 -13.22 0.76
N LYS A 175 5.44 -13.03 -0.52
CA LYS A 175 5.78 -13.94 -1.61
C LYS A 175 7.12 -13.61 -2.27
N TYR A 176 7.43 -12.33 -2.44
CA TYR A 176 8.58 -11.86 -3.20
C TYR A 176 9.53 -11.03 -2.32
N SER A 177 10.83 -11.13 -2.59
CA SER A 177 11.84 -10.29 -1.93
C SER A 177 11.69 -8.82 -2.33
N LYS A 178 12.15 -7.90 -1.48
CA LYS A 178 12.18 -6.46 -1.78
C LYS A 178 12.85 -6.15 -3.12
N THR A 179 13.96 -6.81 -3.40
CA THR A 179 14.69 -6.64 -4.66
C THR A 179 13.82 -7.05 -5.85
N LYS A 180 13.08 -8.15 -5.73
CA LYS A 180 12.20 -8.63 -6.79
C LYS A 180 10.98 -7.73 -6.98
N ILE A 181 10.40 -7.22 -5.90
CA ILE A 181 9.30 -6.23 -5.96
C ILE A 181 9.77 -4.95 -6.65
N LEU A 182 10.98 -4.46 -6.33
CA LEU A 182 11.55 -3.28 -7.00
C LEU A 182 11.79 -3.53 -8.48
N GLU A 183 12.29 -4.71 -8.84
CA GLU A 183 12.46 -5.15 -10.24
C GLU A 183 11.14 -5.10 -10.99
N PHE A 184 10.09 -5.73 -10.46
CA PHE A 184 8.75 -5.73 -11.05
C PHE A 184 8.20 -4.32 -11.21
N TYR A 185 8.36 -3.49 -10.18
CA TYR A 185 7.89 -2.11 -10.20
C TYR A 185 8.57 -1.30 -11.31
N LEU A 186 9.91 -1.34 -11.40
CA LEU A 186 10.67 -0.61 -12.41
C LEU A 186 10.35 -1.05 -13.85
N ASN A 187 9.95 -2.32 -14.03
CA ASN A 187 9.50 -2.82 -15.32
C ASN A 187 8.02 -2.53 -15.62
N SER A 188 7.22 -2.18 -14.62
CA SER A 188 5.79 -1.85 -14.78
C SER A 188 5.54 -0.36 -14.97
N VAL A 189 6.49 0.50 -14.61
CA VAL A 189 6.33 1.96 -14.73
C VAL A 189 6.47 2.37 -16.20
N TYR A 190 5.48 3.12 -16.67
CA TYR A 190 5.52 3.71 -18.00
C TYR A 190 6.29 5.02 -17.98
N PHE A 191 7.32 5.09 -18.80
CA PHE A 191 8.05 6.32 -19.10
C PHE A 191 7.48 6.89 -20.40
N ALA A 192 6.63 7.91 -20.29
CA ALA A 192 6.08 8.61 -21.46
C ALA A 192 7.13 9.51 -22.10
#